data_84fd5a33c71916650888d492730c99e7
#
_entry.id   84fd5a33c71916650888d492730c99e7
#
_cell.length_a   1.000
_cell.length_b   1.000
_cell.length_c   1.000
_cell.angle_alpha   90.00
_cell.angle_beta   90.00
_cell.angle_gamma   90.00
#
_symmetry.space_group_name_H-M   'P 1'
#
loop_
_entity.id
_entity.type
_entity.pdbx_description
1 polymer ?
#
loop_
_entity_poly.entity_id
_entity_poly.type
_entity_poly.pdbx_seq_one_letter_code
_entity_poly.pdbx_strand_id
1 'polypeptide(L)'
;MSLVELIAQADERGLAASGLACLDRCVPLLGGDDEVLRPLWGSLAEDSAHSSDGDWAERLEQARGALGALGEGDAEDAGDEAALLARRMLIAAPAARSAAEVRQWADACSVASLQIHRLLDPAEDAASDGSLPEALDSVRAGANPVPGSVEGMSPLVAGELRRQITVLELVAGHGRAGLRQALEVSTEGRRVLRAVVSRRARGRV
;
A
#
# COMPACT_ATOMS: atom_id res chain seq x y z
N MET A 1 8.60 14.75 -9.60
CA MET A 1 7.21 14.41 -9.97
C MET A 1 6.44 14.10 -8.71
N SER A 2 5.19 14.52 -8.60
CA SER A 2 4.32 14.16 -7.50
C SER A 2 3.86 12.70 -7.62
N LEU A 3 3.38 12.11 -6.54
CA LEU A 3 2.85 10.74 -6.57
C LEU A 3 1.65 10.61 -7.52
N VAL A 4 0.77 11.62 -7.54
CA VAL A 4 -0.40 11.65 -8.44
C VAL A 4 0.04 11.67 -9.91
N GLU A 5 1.07 12.46 -10.25
CA GLU A 5 1.62 12.49 -11.62
C GLU A 5 2.24 11.15 -12.01
N LEU A 6 2.96 10.49 -11.09
CA LEU A 6 3.54 9.17 -11.33
C LEU A 6 2.45 8.12 -11.57
N ILE A 7 1.38 8.09 -10.77
CA ILE A 7 0.23 7.19 -10.97
C ILE A 7 -0.46 7.50 -12.31
N ALA A 8 -0.61 8.79 -12.67
CA ALA A 8 -1.25 9.17 -13.92
C ALA A 8 -0.47 8.71 -15.17
N GLN A 9 0.85 8.64 -15.09
CA GLN A 9 1.75 8.29 -16.20
C GLN A 9 2.11 6.80 -16.23
N ALA A 10 1.86 6.06 -15.15
CA ALA A 10 2.22 4.64 -15.05
C ALA A 10 1.42 3.79 -16.03
N ASP A 11 2.07 2.78 -16.60
CA ASP A 11 1.44 1.72 -17.37
C ASP A 11 0.69 0.73 -16.46
N GLU A 12 -0.02 -0.23 -17.06
CA GLU A 12 -0.77 -1.25 -16.32
C GLU A 12 0.10 -1.99 -15.29
N ARG A 13 1.31 -2.38 -15.68
CA ARG A 13 2.25 -3.09 -14.80
C ARG A 13 2.69 -2.21 -13.62
N GLY A 14 3.04 -0.97 -13.88
CA GLY A 14 3.42 0.00 -12.85
C GLY A 14 2.29 0.29 -11.87
N LEU A 15 1.06 0.42 -12.37
CA LEU A 15 -0.14 0.58 -11.56
C LEU A 15 -0.39 -0.64 -10.68
N ALA A 16 -0.35 -1.86 -11.27
CA ALA A 16 -0.54 -3.10 -10.52
C ALA A 16 0.54 -3.29 -9.44
N ALA A 17 1.80 -3.00 -9.79
CA ALA A 17 2.90 -3.05 -8.83
C ALA A 17 2.73 -2.04 -7.69
N SER A 18 2.25 -0.82 -7.98
CA SER A 18 1.99 0.22 -6.98
C SER A 18 0.92 -0.20 -5.98
N GLY A 19 -0.24 -0.67 -6.47
CA GLY A 19 -1.33 -1.15 -5.60
C GLY A 19 -0.90 -2.37 -4.78
N LEU A 20 -0.24 -3.34 -5.43
CA LEU A 20 0.27 -4.54 -4.78
C LEU A 20 1.32 -4.21 -3.71
N ALA A 21 2.20 -3.25 -3.96
CA ALA A 21 3.21 -2.81 -3.01
C ALA A 21 2.59 -2.16 -1.76
N CYS A 22 1.54 -1.34 -1.92
CA CYS A 22 0.81 -0.78 -0.80
C CYS A 22 0.17 -1.89 0.05
N LEU A 23 -0.52 -2.84 -0.60
CA LEU A 23 -1.14 -3.98 0.07
C LEU A 23 -0.10 -4.86 0.78
N ASP A 24 1.02 -5.17 0.13
CA ASP A 24 2.09 -6.02 0.65
C ASP A 24 2.70 -5.46 1.95
N ARG A 25 2.86 -4.13 2.03
CA ARG A 25 3.31 -3.48 3.26
C ARG A 25 2.29 -3.58 4.40
N CYS A 26 1.01 -3.74 4.08
CA CYS A 26 -0.08 -3.84 5.05
C CYS A 26 -0.41 -5.29 5.48
N VAL A 27 0.25 -6.31 4.90
CA VAL A 27 0.07 -7.74 5.28
C VAL A 27 0.16 -7.99 6.80
N PRO A 28 1.04 -7.33 7.57
CA PRO A 28 1.09 -7.50 9.03
C PRO A 28 -0.21 -7.20 9.77
N LEU A 29 -1.10 -6.39 9.20
CA LEU A 29 -2.43 -6.08 9.75
C LEU A 29 -3.46 -7.17 9.44
N LEU A 30 -3.19 -7.98 8.43
CA LEU A 30 -4.07 -9.06 7.97
C LEU A 30 -3.72 -10.42 8.61
N GLY A 31 -2.67 -10.49 9.42
CA GLY A 31 -2.23 -11.71 10.09
C GLY A 31 -1.63 -12.77 9.18
N GLY A 32 -1.38 -12.44 7.91
CA GLY A 32 -0.90 -13.37 6.90
C GLY A 32 0.62 -13.61 6.93
N ASP A 33 1.02 -14.65 6.21
CA ASP A 33 2.42 -14.95 5.91
C ASP A 33 3.03 -13.89 4.98
N ASP A 34 4.32 -13.62 5.15
CA ASP A 34 5.05 -12.62 4.37
C ASP A 34 5.14 -12.95 2.87
N GLU A 35 4.97 -14.20 2.52
CA GLU A 35 5.09 -14.70 1.16
C GLU A 35 3.73 -14.80 0.42
N VAL A 36 2.62 -14.52 1.10
CA VAL A 36 1.25 -14.70 0.59
C VAL A 36 0.99 -13.94 -0.72
N LEU A 37 1.59 -12.78 -0.91
CA LEU A 37 1.46 -11.97 -2.11
C LEU A 37 2.57 -12.21 -3.16
N ARG A 38 3.57 -13.05 -2.86
CA ARG A 38 4.67 -13.35 -3.78
C ARG A 38 4.21 -13.90 -5.14
N PRO A 39 3.19 -14.78 -5.23
CA PRO A 39 2.68 -15.25 -6.52
C PRO A 39 2.14 -14.11 -7.40
N LEU A 40 1.52 -13.08 -6.81
CA LEU A 40 1.04 -11.89 -7.53
C LEU A 40 2.22 -11.06 -8.08
N TRP A 41 3.29 -10.88 -7.30
CA TRP A 41 4.51 -10.24 -7.78
C TRP A 41 5.14 -11.03 -8.94
N GLY A 42 5.10 -12.37 -8.87
CA GLY A 42 5.55 -13.27 -9.93
C GLY A 42 4.79 -13.03 -11.24
N SER A 43 3.45 -12.92 -11.18
CA SER A 43 2.63 -12.67 -12.38
C SER A 43 2.90 -11.33 -13.04
N LEU A 44 3.35 -10.32 -12.30
CA LEU A 44 3.76 -9.04 -12.90
C LEU A 44 5.12 -9.13 -13.63
N ALA A 45 5.96 -10.08 -13.23
CA ALA A 45 7.27 -10.32 -13.86
C ALA A 45 7.18 -11.17 -15.13
N GLU A 46 6.10 -11.91 -15.35
CA GLU A 46 5.86 -12.72 -16.53
C GLU A 46 5.55 -11.82 -17.76
N ASP A 47 5.85 -12.30 -18.97
CA ASP A 47 5.50 -11.56 -20.20
C ASP A 47 3.99 -11.65 -20.44
N SER A 48 3.40 -10.55 -20.90
CA SER A 48 1.97 -10.47 -21.23
C SER A 48 1.50 -11.53 -22.26
N ALA A 49 2.44 -12.10 -23.00
CA ALA A 49 2.16 -13.19 -23.95
C ALA A 49 1.96 -14.56 -23.24
N HIS A 50 2.40 -14.71 -22.00
CA HIS A 50 2.36 -15.95 -21.23
C HIS A 50 1.56 -15.83 -19.91
N SER A 51 1.26 -14.62 -19.48
CA SER A 51 0.48 -14.31 -18.29
C SER A 51 -0.95 -13.99 -18.70
N SER A 52 -1.86 -14.93 -18.49
CA SER A 52 -3.29 -14.66 -18.71
C SER A 52 -3.87 -13.85 -17.53
N ASP A 53 -4.91 -13.06 -17.78
CA ASP A 53 -5.69 -12.45 -16.69
C ASP A 53 -6.22 -13.51 -15.72
N GLY A 54 -6.42 -14.74 -16.20
CA GLY A 54 -6.80 -15.88 -15.38
C GLY A 54 -5.77 -16.22 -14.30
N ASP A 55 -4.47 -16.18 -14.61
CA ASP A 55 -3.42 -16.46 -13.62
C ASP A 55 -3.36 -15.42 -12.50
N TRP A 56 -3.54 -14.15 -12.86
CA TRP A 56 -3.65 -13.07 -11.87
C TRP A 56 -4.88 -13.25 -10.98
N ALA A 57 -6.04 -13.48 -11.58
CA ALA A 57 -7.30 -13.67 -10.87
C ALA A 57 -7.25 -14.87 -9.90
N GLU A 58 -6.70 -16.02 -10.35
CA GLU A 58 -6.54 -17.20 -9.49
C GLU A 58 -5.61 -16.95 -8.30
N ARG A 59 -4.45 -16.33 -8.55
CA ARG A 59 -3.49 -15.96 -7.48
C ARG A 59 -4.09 -14.95 -6.51
N LEU A 60 -4.92 -14.02 -7.01
CA LEU A 60 -5.63 -13.06 -6.18
C LEU A 60 -6.65 -13.74 -5.26
N GLU A 61 -7.44 -14.69 -5.79
CA GLU A 61 -8.39 -15.46 -4.98
C GLU A 61 -7.68 -16.32 -3.93
N GLN A 62 -6.55 -16.91 -4.26
CA GLN A 62 -5.71 -17.64 -3.29
C GLN A 62 -5.23 -16.71 -2.16
N ALA A 63 -4.76 -15.51 -2.51
CA ALA A 63 -4.36 -14.50 -1.52
C ALA A 63 -5.53 -14.03 -0.65
N ARG A 64 -6.71 -13.83 -1.23
CA ARG A 64 -7.95 -13.49 -0.51
C ARG A 64 -8.34 -14.60 0.47
N GLY A 65 -8.31 -15.86 0.03
CA GLY A 65 -8.59 -17.00 0.89
C GLY A 65 -7.62 -17.10 2.08
N ALA A 66 -6.33 -16.88 1.83
CA ALA A 66 -5.30 -16.95 2.86
C ALA A 66 -5.36 -15.79 3.87
N LEU A 67 -5.70 -14.57 3.43
CA LEU A 67 -5.74 -13.37 4.26
C LEU A 67 -7.14 -13.07 4.82
N GLY A 68 -8.20 -13.53 4.16
CA GLY A 68 -9.60 -13.29 4.56
C GLY A 68 -10.06 -14.16 5.72
N ALA A 69 -9.44 -15.31 5.93
CA ALA A 69 -9.80 -16.25 7.01
C ALA A 69 -9.43 -15.78 8.43
N LEU A 70 -8.69 -14.67 8.57
CA LEU A 70 -8.05 -14.24 9.81
C LEU A 70 -8.71 -13.01 10.47
N GLY A 71 -10.02 -12.89 10.45
CA GLY A 71 -10.64 -11.96 11.38
C GLY A 71 -11.84 -11.15 10.88
N GLU A 72 -13.00 -11.60 11.26
CA GLU A 72 -14.17 -10.77 11.49
C GLU A 72 -14.08 -10.27 12.94
N GLY A 73 -13.59 -9.06 13.15
CA GLY A 73 -13.61 -8.37 14.43
C GLY A 73 -14.26 -7.01 14.25
N ASP A 74 -15.07 -6.59 15.21
CA ASP A 74 -15.59 -5.22 15.26
C ASP A 74 -14.42 -4.25 15.46
N ALA A 75 -14.40 -3.16 14.69
CA ALA A 75 -13.34 -2.15 14.77
C ALA A 75 -13.55 -1.29 16.03
N GLU A 76 -12.91 -1.65 17.11
CA GLU A 76 -13.01 -0.91 18.38
C GLU A 76 -11.89 0.13 18.56
N ASP A 77 -10.82 0.06 17.74
CA ASP A 77 -9.69 1.00 17.82
C ASP A 77 -9.00 1.29 16.48
N ALA A 78 -8.03 2.21 16.49
CA ALA A 78 -7.27 2.60 15.30
C ALA A 78 -6.50 1.44 14.63
N GLY A 79 -6.14 0.40 15.38
CA GLY A 79 -5.50 -0.81 14.84
C GLY A 79 -6.50 -1.65 14.03
N ASP A 80 -7.73 -1.74 14.49
CA ASP A 80 -8.81 -2.44 13.80
C ASP A 80 -9.27 -1.67 12.56
N GLU A 81 -9.34 -0.33 12.64
CA GLU A 81 -9.60 0.52 11.49
C GLU A 81 -8.50 0.37 10.42
N ALA A 82 -7.25 0.33 10.81
CA ALA A 82 -6.13 0.10 9.89
C ALA A 82 -6.23 -1.29 9.23
N ALA A 83 -6.62 -2.33 9.96
CA ALA A 83 -6.85 -3.66 9.43
C ALA A 83 -8.04 -3.71 8.46
N LEU A 84 -9.12 -2.98 8.75
CA LEU A 84 -10.28 -2.85 7.84
C LEU A 84 -9.88 -2.17 6.53
N LEU A 85 -9.07 -1.11 6.58
CA LEU A 85 -8.55 -0.46 5.37
C LEU A 85 -7.70 -1.43 4.54
N ALA A 86 -6.80 -2.18 5.16
CA ALA A 86 -5.98 -3.18 4.49
C ALA A 86 -6.85 -4.28 3.82
N ARG A 87 -7.90 -4.76 4.49
CA ARG A 87 -8.87 -5.70 3.91
C ARG A 87 -9.59 -5.13 2.70
N ARG A 88 -10.04 -3.86 2.79
CA ARG A 88 -10.68 -3.18 1.65
C ARG A 88 -9.75 -3.09 0.45
N MET A 89 -8.46 -2.82 0.66
CA MET A 89 -7.46 -2.83 -0.43
C MET A 89 -7.40 -4.21 -1.11
N LEU A 90 -7.39 -5.30 -0.35
CA LEU A 90 -7.35 -6.65 -0.88
C LEU A 90 -8.63 -7.03 -1.63
N ILE A 91 -9.80 -6.71 -1.06
CA ILE A 91 -11.10 -7.01 -1.67
C ILE A 91 -11.30 -6.21 -2.97
N ALA A 92 -10.87 -4.95 -2.99
CA ALA A 92 -11.01 -4.07 -4.14
C ALA A 92 -10.02 -4.37 -5.28
N ALA A 93 -9.03 -5.25 -5.09
CA ALA A 93 -8.11 -5.61 -6.16
C ALA A 93 -8.88 -6.20 -7.36
N PRO A 94 -8.67 -5.70 -8.59
CA PRO A 94 -9.44 -6.16 -9.75
C PRO A 94 -8.96 -7.55 -10.19
N ALA A 95 -9.91 -8.41 -10.58
CA ALA A 95 -9.63 -9.72 -11.14
C ALA A 95 -9.06 -9.62 -12.57
N ALA A 96 -9.49 -8.62 -13.33
CA ALA A 96 -8.93 -8.30 -14.63
C ALA A 96 -7.96 -7.11 -14.48
N ARG A 97 -6.79 -7.19 -15.14
CA ARG A 97 -5.79 -6.10 -15.11
C ARG A 97 -6.05 -5.07 -16.20
N SER A 98 -7.29 -4.60 -16.37
CA SER A 98 -7.51 -3.46 -17.25
C SER A 98 -6.85 -2.20 -16.67
N ALA A 99 -6.25 -1.39 -17.54
CA ALA A 99 -5.55 -0.17 -17.11
C ALA A 99 -6.42 0.78 -16.28
N ALA A 100 -7.73 0.85 -16.56
CA ALA A 100 -8.67 1.69 -15.84
C ALA A 100 -8.93 1.17 -14.42
N GLU A 101 -9.24 -0.13 -14.27
CA GLU A 101 -9.53 -0.75 -12.98
C GLU A 101 -8.30 -0.77 -12.07
N VAL A 102 -7.14 -1.13 -12.65
CA VAL A 102 -5.88 -1.16 -11.89
C VAL A 102 -5.47 0.25 -11.46
N ARG A 103 -5.73 1.28 -12.27
CA ARG A 103 -5.47 2.68 -11.90
C ARG A 103 -6.33 3.10 -10.71
N GLN A 104 -7.63 2.82 -10.77
CA GLN A 104 -8.54 3.13 -9.67
C GLN A 104 -8.13 2.42 -8.38
N TRP A 105 -7.77 1.15 -8.49
CA TRP A 105 -7.28 0.36 -7.36
C TRP A 105 -5.97 0.88 -6.79
N ALA A 106 -4.97 1.17 -7.63
CA ALA A 106 -3.69 1.70 -7.21
C ALA A 106 -3.83 3.04 -6.48
N ASP A 107 -4.69 3.92 -6.98
CA ASP A 107 -4.97 5.20 -6.35
C ASP A 107 -5.64 5.02 -4.98
N ALA A 108 -6.66 4.18 -4.90
CA ALA A 108 -7.33 3.83 -3.63
C ALA A 108 -6.35 3.20 -2.62
N CYS A 109 -5.48 2.28 -3.06
CA CYS A 109 -4.45 1.67 -2.22
C CYS A 109 -3.43 2.69 -1.71
N SER A 110 -3.05 3.65 -2.56
CA SER A 110 -2.14 4.74 -2.17
C SER A 110 -2.71 5.56 -1.01
N VAL A 111 -3.97 6.00 -1.12
CA VAL A 111 -4.67 6.75 -0.07
C VAL A 111 -4.79 5.92 1.21
N ALA A 112 -5.31 4.69 1.08
CA ALA A 112 -5.54 3.80 2.22
C ALA A 112 -4.23 3.48 2.97
N SER A 113 -3.13 3.22 2.25
CA SER A 113 -1.84 2.94 2.87
C SER A 113 -1.30 4.14 3.67
N LEU A 114 -1.40 5.36 3.14
CA LEU A 114 -1.02 6.57 3.89
C LEU A 114 -1.90 6.76 5.12
N GLN A 115 -3.20 6.52 5.01
CA GLN A 115 -4.15 6.60 6.12
C GLN A 115 -3.83 5.55 7.20
N ILE A 116 -3.52 4.31 6.82
CA ILE A 116 -3.06 3.25 7.74
C ILE A 116 -1.82 3.69 8.52
N HIS A 117 -0.81 4.21 7.82
CA HIS A 117 0.43 4.64 8.46
C HIS A 117 0.19 5.80 9.44
N ARG A 118 -0.75 6.68 9.14
CA ARG A 118 -1.17 7.73 10.04
C ARG A 118 -1.89 7.19 11.28
N LEU A 119 -2.90 6.34 11.11
CA LEU A 119 -3.63 5.72 12.23
C LEU A 119 -2.71 4.96 13.21
N LEU A 120 -1.60 4.46 12.70
CA LEU A 120 -0.63 3.70 13.51
C LEU A 120 0.52 4.56 14.05
N ASP A 121 0.59 5.84 13.71
CA ASP A 121 1.65 6.71 14.21
C ASP A 121 1.37 7.18 15.64
N PRO A 122 2.27 6.90 16.60
CA PRO A 122 2.09 7.33 17.98
C PRO A 122 2.06 8.86 18.17
N ALA A 123 2.62 9.61 17.24
CA ALA A 123 2.64 11.08 17.31
C ALA A 123 1.28 11.71 16.99
N GLU A 124 0.41 11.00 16.27
CA GLU A 124 -0.93 11.47 15.90
C GLU A 124 -1.96 11.29 17.02
N ASP A 125 -1.73 10.38 17.98
CA ASP A 125 -2.59 10.22 19.17
C ASP A 125 -2.64 11.51 20.01
N ALA A 126 -1.70 12.46 19.78
CA ALA A 126 -1.59 13.75 20.49
C ALA A 126 -2.18 14.94 19.70
N ALA A 127 -2.53 14.80 18.42
CA ALA A 127 -2.93 15.91 17.54
C ALA A 127 -4.25 15.60 16.82
N SER A 128 -5.36 15.54 17.56
CA SER A 128 -6.70 15.44 16.94
C SER A 128 -7.19 16.82 16.51
N ASP A 129 -7.05 17.13 15.21
CA ASP A 129 -7.93 18.10 14.59
C ASP A 129 -8.22 17.75 13.11
N GLY A 130 -9.51 17.80 12.78
CA GLY A 130 -10.26 17.10 11.76
C GLY A 130 -10.11 17.51 10.29
N SER A 131 -8.93 17.86 9.76
CA SER A 131 -8.75 18.23 8.34
C SER A 131 -7.97 17.17 7.53
N LEU A 132 -8.49 15.95 7.47
CA LEU A 132 -7.74 14.72 7.17
C LEU A 132 -7.59 14.31 5.70
N PRO A 133 -8.63 14.29 4.85
CA PRO A 133 -8.50 13.89 3.45
C PRO A 133 -7.70 14.91 2.63
N GLU A 134 -7.96 16.20 2.84
CA GLU A 134 -7.34 17.29 2.09
C GLU A 134 -5.82 17.39 2.31
N ALA A 135 -5.35 17.09 3.53
CA ALA A 135 -3.92 17.11 3.84
C ALA A 135 -3.17 15.96 3.12
N LEU A 136 -3.74 14.77 3.07
CA LEU A 136 -3.16 13.63 2.34
C LEU A 136 -3.17 13.86 0.83
N ASP A 137 -4.23 14.42 0.28
CA ASP A 137 -4.32 14.73 -1.15
C ASP A 137 -3.32 15.82 -1.54
N SER A 138 -3.13 16.85 -0.72
CA SER A 138 -2.13 17.88 -0.92
C SER A 138 -0.72 17.30 -0.95
N VAL A 139 -0.41 16.40 -0.03
CA VAL A 139 0.88 15.70 0.08
C VAL A 139 1.12 14.81 -1.15
N ARG A 140 0.12 14.08 -1.60
CA ARG A 140 0.20 13.24 -2.81
C ARG A 140 0.38 14.06 -4.07
N ALA A 141 -0.27 15.22 -4.15
CA ALA A 141 -0.15 16.17 -5.25
C ALA A 141 1.21 16.88 -5.31
N GLY A 142 2.08 16.66 -4.33
CA GLY A 142 3.39 17.33 -4.27
C GLY A 142 3.27 18.83 -4.00
N ALA A 143 2.15 19.28 -3.46
CA ALA A 143 2.09 20.60 -2.86
C ALA A 143 3.15 20.61 -1.76
N ASN A 144 4.26 21.32 -2.04
CA ASN A 144 5.28 21.52 -1.03
C ASN A 144 4.57 22.08 0.21
N PRO A 145 4.65 21.38 1.34
CA PRO A 145 4.39 22.09 2.57
C PRO A 145 5.34 23.30 2.54
N VAL A 146 4.82 24.46 2.81
CA VAL A 146 5.58 25.71 2.96
C VAL A 146 6.88 25.38 3.72
N PRO A 147 8.08 25.90 3.32
CA PRO A 147 9.31 25.63 4.04
C PRO A 147 9.08 25.91 5.54
N GLY A 148 9.06 24.86 6.36
CA GLY A 148 8.61 24.87 7.77
C GLY A 148 7.46 23.93 8.09
N SER A 149 6.70 23.40 7.12
CA SER A 149 5.55 22.51 7.35
C SER A 149 5.83 21.02 7.12
N VAL A 150 7.09 20.60 6.91
CA VAL A 150 7.53 19.22 7.13
C VAL A 150 7.37 18.86 8.63
N GLU A 151 7.22 19.87 9.47
CA GLU A 151 6.94 19.72 10.91
C GLU A 151 5.54 19.14 11.23
N GLY A 152 4.65 18.98 10.23
CA GLY A 152 3.32 18.39 10.44
C GLY A 152 3.12 17.00 9.86
N MET A 153 4.06 16.45 9.05
CA MET A 153 3.91 15.09 8.53
C MET A 153 4.68 14.11 9.40
N SER A 154 3.97 13.11 9.91
CA SER A 154 4.60 12.07 10.70
C SER A 154 5.69 11.33 9.91
N PRO A 155 6.79 10.93 10.56
CA PRO A 155 7.88 10.18 9.90
C PRO A 155 7.40 8.89 9.25
N LEU A 156 6.36 8.27 9.80
CA LEU A 156 5.78 7.03 9.29
C LEU A 156 5.05 7.27 7.97
N VAL A 157 4.23 8.31 7.89
CA VAL A 157 3.52 8.73 6.66
C VAL A 157 4.51 9.20 5.60
N ALA A 158 5.49 10.02 5.97
CA ALA A 158 6.54 10.48 5.05
C ALA A 158 7.37 9.32 4.49
N GLY A 159 7.65 8.30 5.31
CA GLY A 159 8.31 7.08 4.89
C GLY A 159 7.49 6.29 3.88
N GLU A 160 6.20 6.15 4.12
CA GLU A 160 5.29 5.46 3.20
C GLU A 160 5.17 6.17 1.85
N LEU A 161 4.99 7.50 1.87
CA LEU A 161 4.92 8.30 0.64
C LEU A 161 6.18 8.11 -0.22
N ARG A 162 7.36 8.16 0.39
CA ARG A 162 8.62 7.93 -0.34
C ARG A 162 8.68 6.55 -0.95
N ARG A 163 8.22 5.50 -0.25
CA ARG A 163 8.20 4.13 -0.78
C ARG A 163 7.26 4.02 -1.99
N GLN A 164 6.09 4.65 -1.94
CA GLN A 164 5.16 4.66 -3.07
C GLN A 164 5.77 5.31 -4.30
N ILE A 165 6.41 6.46 -4.15
CA ILE A 165 7.13 7.15 -5.23
C ILE A 165 8.24 6.25 -5.78
N THR A 166 9.09 5.71 -4.91
CA THR A 166 10.21 4.84 -5.30
C THR A 166 9.75 3.61 -6.08
N VAL A 167 8.67 2.95 -5.68
CA VAL A 167 8.12 1.80 -6.41
C VAL A 167 7.73 2.17 -7.85
N LEU A 168 7.02 3.28 -8.03
CA LEU A 168 6.62 3.74 -9.36
C LEU A 168 7.82 4.14 -10.21
N GLU A 169 8.80 4.85 -9.65
CA GLU A 169 10.02 5.25 -10.36
C GLU A 169 10.88 4.03 -10.78
N LEU A 170 11.00 3.03 -9.91
CA LEU A 170 11.74 1.80 -10.21
C LEU A 170 11.10 1.03 -11.37
N VAL A 171 9.78 0.87 -11.35
CA VAL A 171 9.08 0.13 -12.42
C VAL A 171 9.06 0.95 -13.71
N ALA A 172 8.85 2.27 -13.66
CA ALA A 172 8.91 3.13 -14.83
C ALA A 172 10.31 3.17 -15.48
N GLY A 173 11.38 3.23 -14.67
CA GLY A 173 12.75 3.34 -15.17
C GLY A 173 13.37 2.00 -15.61
N HIS A 174 12.95 0.88 -15.01
CA HIS A 174 13.60 -0.42 -15.23
C HIS A 174 12.63 -1.53 -15.66
N GLY A 175 11.34 -1.22 -15.84
CA GLY A 175 10.33 -2.21 -16.26
C GLY A 175 10.34 -3.46 -15.36
N ARG A 176 10.45 -4.63 -15.96
CA ARG A 176 10.48 -5.92 -15.22
C ARG A 176 11.65 -6.05 -14.23
N ALA A 177 12.81 -5.50 -14.56
CA ALA A 177 13.95 -5.53 -13.63
C ALA A 177 13.69 -4.69 -12.38
N GLY A 178 12.90 -3.62 -12.51
CA GLY A 178 12.47 -2.78 -11.40
C GLY A 178 11.51 -3.45 -10.42
N LEU A 179 10.74 -4.47 -10.87
CA LEU A 179 9.80 -5.18 -10.00
C LEU A 179 10.48 -5.87 -8.81
N ARG A 180 11.67 -6.44 -9.02
CA ARG A 180 12.42 -7.06 -7.93
C ARG A 180 12.83 -6.03 -6.88
N GLN A 181 13.30 -4.87 -7.31
CA GLN A 181 13.66 -3.78 -6.41
C GLN A 181 12.42 -3.19 -5.71
N ALA A 182 11.28 -3.07 -6.43
CA ALA A 182 10.01 -2.65 -5.86
C ALA A 182 9.51 -3.61 -4.76
N LEU A 183 9.69 -4.92 -4.96
CA LEU A 183 9.40 -5.94 -3.94
C LEU A 183 10.32 -5.79 -2.72
N GLU A 184 11.62 -5.49 -2.92
CA GLU A 184 12.55 -5.24 -1.82
C GLU A 184 12.12 -4.01 -0.99
N VAL A 185 11.71 -2.92 -1.64
CA VAL A 185 11.15 -1.72 -0.99
C VAL A 185 9.89 -2.07 -0.20
N SER A 186 9.01 -2.91 -0.77
CA SER A 186 7.79 -3.36 -0.09
C SER A 186 8.08 -4.23 1.13
N THR A 187 9.03 -5.15 1.01
CA THR A 187 9.48 -6.02 2.10
C THR A 187 10.04 -5.21 3.28
N GLU A 188 10.83 -4.18 3.00
CA GLU A 188 11.36 -3.30 4.03
C GLU A 188 10.24 -2.50 4.71
N GLY A 189 9.30 -1.92 3.93
CA GLY A 189 8.13 -1.23 4.47
C GLY A 189 7.27 -2.13 5.35
N ARG A 190 7.06 -3.39 4.96
CA ARG A 190 6.34 -4.40 5.74
C ARG A 190 7.00 -4.69 7.09
N ARG A 191 8.34 -4.78 7.12
CA ARG A 191 9.10 -4.93 8.39
C ARG A 191 8.91 -3.74 9.32
N VAL A 192 8.93 -2.52 8.77
CA VAL A 192 8.66 -1.30 9.55
C VAL A 192 7.27 -1.34 10.14
N LEU A 193 6.24 -1.63 9.34
CA LEU A 193 4.86 -1.67 9.83
C LEU A 193 4.65 -2.78 10.87
N ARG A 194 5.24 -3.96 10.66
CA ARG A 194 5.22 -5.05 11.65
C ARG A 194 5.82 -4.62 13.00
N ALA A 195 6.93 -3.88 12.99
CA ALA A 195 7.54 -3.36 14.21
C ALA A 195 6.61 -2.37 14.92
N VAL A 196 5.91 -1.51 14.19
CA VAL A 196 4.93 -0.56 14.73
C VAL A 196 3.76 -1.31 15.37
N VAL A 197 3.12 -2.23 14.66
CA VAL A 197 2.00 -3.06 15.15
C VAL A 197 2.42 -3.83 16.40
N SER A 198 3.58 -4.48 16.38
CA SER A 198 4.09 -5.23 17.55
C SER A 198 4.38 -4.33 18.75
N ARG A 199 4.84 -3.11 18.55
CA ARG A 199 5.06 -2.13 19.63
C ARG A 199 3.73 -1.68 20.23
N ARG A 200 2.75 -1.39 19.39
CA ARG A 200 1.42 -0.95 19.80
C ARG A 200 0.69 -2.03 20.63
N ALA A 201 0.79 -3.29 20.19
CA ALA A 201 0.25 -4.43 20.94
C ALA A 201 0.85 -4.58 22.35
N ARG A 202 2.17 -4.32 22.50
CA ARG A 202 2.83 -4.36 23.83
C ARG A 202 2.51 -3.16 24.72
N GLY A 203 2.15 -2.03 24.16
CA GLY A 203 1.79 -0.83 24.92
C GLY A 203 0.37 -0.83 25.47
N ARG A 204 -0.44 -1.83 25.10
CA ARG A 204 -1.83 -2.04 25.58
C ARG A 204 -1.93 -2.97 26.78
N VAL A 205 -0.82 -3.54 27.24
CA VAL A 205 -0.71 -4.37 28.46
C VAL A 205 -0.17 -3.51 29.59
#